data_a933c134076b7c7e2300199405f00d61
#
_entry.id   a933c134076b7c7e2300199405f00d61
#
_cell.length_a   1.000
_cell.length_b   1.000
_cell.length_c   1.000
_cell.angle_alpha   90.00
_cell.angle_beta   90.00
_cell.angle_gamma   90.00
#
_symmetry.space_group_name_H-M   'P 1'
#
loop_
_entity.id
_entity.type
_entity.pdbx_description
1 polymer ?
#
loop_
_entity_poly.entity_id
_entity_poly.type
_entity_poly.pdbx_seq_one_letter_code
_entity_poly.pdbx_strand_id
1 'polypeptide(L)'
;MLFRSLVRKYGPDHLSLRAVSSDVGVSPSAAYHYFQDKDSLVSAVGDRLFNDLAEIQEKAIEKIQGSGAKSARERFDALGKAYFKWATAEPNLYRLIFGGFCEHLSAKHEDSKAWHLLTKSLDELYFEGLITKSARQGGEMIIWSAVHGACSLIIEGLMPKNSFPVVIKGIQRSLGMK
;
A
#
# COMPACT_ATOMS: atom_id res chain seq x y z
N MET A 1 17.99 2.47 -3.81
CA MET A 1 18.01 1.34 -2.85
C MET A 1 18.43 1.74 -1.44
N LEU A 2 19.40 2.61 -1.27
CA LEU A 2 20.05 2.93 0.01
C LEU A 2 19.16 3.66 1.03
N PHE A 3 18.37 4.67 0.63
CA PHE A 3 17.49 5.37 1.57
C PHE A 3 16.44 4.46 2.24
N ARG A 4 16.01 3.37 1.55
CA ARG A 4 15.12 2.37 2.15
C ARG A 4 15.77 1.67 3.36
N SER A 5 17.08 1.40 3.28
CA SER A 5 17.80 0.80 4.41
C SER A 5 17.85 1.74 5.60
N LEU A 6 18.02 3.04 5.37
CA LEU A 6 17.96 4.06 6.42
C LEU A 6 16.59 4.12 7.10
N VAL A 7 15.52 4.22 6.30
CA VAL A 7 14.15 4.26 6.84
C VAL A 7 13.81 2.96 7.56
N ARG A 8 14.16 1.80 7.00
CA ARG A 8 13.96 0.50 7.66
C ARG A 8 14.64 0.43 9.02
N LYS A 9 15.89 0.91 9.09
CA LYS A 9 16.72 0.79 10.29
C LYS A 9 16.37 1.82 11.35
N TYR A 10 16.14 3.06 10.97
CA TYR A 10 16.05 4.20 11.89
C TYR A 10 14.67 4.86 11.94
N GLY A 11 13.75 4.47 11.05
CA GLY A 11 12.44 5.10 10.92
C GLY A 11 12.45 6.38 10.08
N PRO A 12 11.25 6.89 9.73
CA PRO A 12 11.09 8.04 8.85
C PRO A 12 11.62 9.36 9.44
N ASP A 13 11.63 9.50 10.77
CA ASP A 13 12.10 10.71 11.47
C ASP A 13 13.58 11.00 11.22
N HIS A 14 14.37 9.95 11.02
CA HIS A 14 15.81 10.05 10.76
C HIS A 14 16.15 10.32 9.29
N LEU A 15 15.17 10.39 8.41
CA LEU A 15 15.38 10.69 7.00
C LEU A 15 15.77 12.17 6.83
N SER A 16 16.95 12.41 6.28
CA SER A 16 17.43 13.74 5.91
C SER A 16 18.34 13.65 4.68
N LEU A 17 18.43 14.75 3.92
CA LEU A 17 19.33 14.81 2.75
C LEU A 17 20.78 14.51 3.14
N ARG A 18 21.24 14.96 4.31
CA ARG A 18 22.60 14.69 4.82
C ARG A 18 22.81 13.22 5.12
N ALA A 19 21.86 12.58 5.82
CA ALA A 19 21.94 11.17 6.15
C ALA A 19 21.94 10.30 4.88
N VAL A 20 21.08 10.62 3.92
CA VAL A 20 21.02 9.93 2.62
C VAL A 20 22.32 10.13 1.84
N SER A 21 22.83 11.37 1.75
CA SER A 21 24.09 11.66 1.06
C SER A 21 25.26 10.89 1.62
N SER A 22 25.37 10.84 2.96
CA SER A 22 26.42 10.08 3.65
C SER A 22 26.33 8.59 3.35
N ASP A 23 25.11 8.03 3.37
CA ASP A 23 24.87 6.59 3.14
C ASP A 23 25.17 6.17 1.69
N VAL A 24 24.94 7.07 0.71
CA VAL A 24 25.23 6.82 -0.72
C VAL A 24 26.65 7.24 -1.13
N GLY A 25 27.41 7.85 -0.24
CA GLY A 25 28.78 8.28 -0.52
C GLY A 25 28.89 9.50 -1.45
N VAL A 26 27.86 10.37 -1.46
CA VAL A 26 27.88 11.63 -2.22
C VAL A 26 27.91 12.84 -1.29
N SER A 27 28.35 14.00 -1.83
CA SER A 27 28.33 15.22 -1.05
C SER A 27 26.92 15.70 -0.76
N PRO A 28 26.64 16.35 0.38
CA PRO A 28 25.34 16.97 0.64
C PRO A 28 24.94 17.97 -0.46
N SER A 29 25.89 18.71 -1.03
CA SER A 29 25.65 19.63 -2.16
C SER A 29 25.09 18.90 -3.38
N ALA A 30 25.57 17.70 -3.68
CA ALA A 30 25.04 16.88 -4.77
C ALA A 30 23.57 16.46 -4.50
N ALA A 31 23.21 16.13 -3.27
CA ALA A 31 21.82 15.79 -2.93
C ALA A 31 20.89 17.01 -3.09
N TYR A 32 21.33 18.19 -2.66
CA TYR A 32 20.56 19.44 -2.83
C TYR A 32 20.40 19.87 -4.30
N HIS A 33 21.21 19.34 -5.20
CA HIS A 33 21.03 19.53 -6.65
C HIS A 33 19.80 18.76 -7.18
N TYR A 34 19.47 17.61 -6.58
CA TYR A 34 18.34 16.76 -6.99
C TYR A 34 17.07 17.02 -6.19
N PHE A 35 17.20 17.37 -4.91
CA PHE A 35 16.09 17.59 -4.00
C PHE A 35 16.26 18.93 -3.29
N GLN A 36 15.28 19.80 -3.43
CA GLN A 36 15.33 21.14 -2.81
C GLN A 36 15.36 21.08 -1.28
N ASP A 37 14.64 20.11 -0.72
CA ASP A 37 14.44 19.93 0.71
C ASP A 37 14.16 18.46 1.08
N LYS A 38 13.92 18.22 2.38
CA LYS A 38 13.56 16.91 2.90
C LYS A 38 12.22 16.42 2.30
N ASP A 39 11.26 17.31 2.11
CA ASP A 39 9.90 16.95 1.69
C ASP A 39 9.87 16.46 0.24
N SER A 40 10.63 17.10 -0.65
CA SER A 40 10.81 16.64 -2.04
C SER A 40 11.49 15.25 -2.10
N LEU A 41 12.46 14.97 -1.23
CA LEU A 41 13.06 13.65 -1.11
C LEU A 41 12.03 12.63 -0.59
N VAL A 42 11.30 12.96 0.47
CA VAL A 42 10.29 12.07 1.09
C VAL A 42 9.17 11.76 0.10
N SER A 43 8.71 12.75 -0.66
CA SER A 43 7.69 12.56 -1.71
C SER A 43 8.16 11.60 -2.80
N ALA A 44 9.36 11.80 -3.35
CA ALA A 44 9.93 10.91 -4.37
C ALA A 44 10.11 9.48 -3.85
N VAL A 45 10.46 9.33 -2.58
CA VAL A 45 10.53 8.03 -1.90
C VAL A 45 9.15 7.41 -1.76
N GLY A 46 8.17 8.18 -1.33
CA GLY A 46 6.78 7.76 -1.18
C GLY A 46 6.20 7.23 -2.49
N ASP A 47 6.35 7.99 -3.58
CA ASP A 47 5.91 7.57 -4.93
C ASP A 47 6.55 6.25 -5.35
N ARG A 48 7.84 6.09 -5.10
CA ARG A 48 8.52 4.82 -5.39
C ARG A 48 7.98 3.66 -4.56
N LEU A 49 7.70 3.87 -3.29
CA LEU A 49 7.15 2.83 -2.41
C LEU A 49 5.73 2.44 -2.80
N PHE A 50 4.90 3.39 -3.24
CA PHE A 50 3.57 3.10 -3.80
C PHE A 50 3.66 2.24 -5.06
N ASN A 51 4.59 2.57 -5.96
CA ASN A 51 4.83 1.76 -7.16
C ASN A 51 5.29 0.34 -6.81
N ASP A 52 6.20 0.19 -5.85
CA ASP A 52 6.68 -1.13 -5.41
C ASP A 52 5.57 -1.95 -4.75
N LEU A 53 4.68 -1.32 -3.96
CA LEU A 53 3.50 -1.98 -3.41
C LEU A 53 2.59 -2.49 -4.54
N ALA A 54 2.32 -1.64 -5.54
CA ALA A 54 1.52 -2.01 -6.70
C ALA A 54 2.13 -3.20 -7.47
N GLU A 55 3.45 -3.21 -7.68
CA GLU A 55 4.15 -4.33 -8.32
C GLU A 55 4.02 -5.63 -7.50
N ILE A 56 4.10 -5.56 -6.17
CA ILE A 56 3.92 -6.73 -5.28
C ILE A 56 2.50 -7.27 -5.40
N GLN A 57 1.50 -6.39 -5.42
CA GLN A 57 0.09 -6.75 -5.56
C GLN A 57 -0.20 -7.35 -6.94
N GLU A 58 0.30 -6.75 -8.01
CA GLU A 58 0.16 -7.24 -9.37
C GLU A 58 0.74 -8.65 -9.53
N LYS A 59 1.97 -8.89 -9.08
CA LYS A 59 2.60 -10.22 -9.07
C LYS A 59 1.82 -11.25 -8.24
N ALA A 60 1.09 -10.82 -7.22
CA ALA A 60 0.25 -11.73 -6.42
C ALA A 60 -1.02 -12.13 -7.18
N ILE A 61 -1.62 -11.20 -7.94
CA ILE A 61 -2.80 -11.42 -8.77
C ILE A 61 -2.47 -12.29 -9.99
N GLU A 62 -1.36 -12.01 -10.68
CA GLU A 62 -0.92 -12.73 -11.89
C GLU A 62 -0.71 -14.22 -11.69
N LYS A 63 -0.44 -14.66 -10.46
CA LYS A 63 -0.31 -16.09 -10.12
C LYS A 63 -1.63 -16.86 -10.20
N ILE A 64 -2.76 -16.15 -10.23
CA ILE A 64 -4.09 -16.75 -10.23
C ILE A 64 -4.60 -16.78 -11.66
N GLN A 65 -4.51 -17.96 -12.27
CA GLN A 65 -4.95 -18.20 -13.64
C GLN A 65 -6.45 -18.50 -13.70
N GLY A 66 -7.02 -18.34 -14.89
CA GLY A 66 -8.41 -18.65 -15.18
C GLY A 66 -9.34 -17.44 -15.00
N SER A 67 -10.63 -17.68 -15.25
CA SER A 67 -11.71 -16.70 -15.20
C SER A 67 -12.86 -17.22 -14.34
N GLY A 68 -13.89 -16.38 -14.15
CA GLY A 68 -15.08 -16.71 -13.39
C GLY A 68 -14.99 -16.36 -11.90
N ALA A 69 -16.08 -16.54 -11.21
CA ALA A 69 -16.32 -16.10 -9.83
C ALA A 69 -15.24 -16.57 -8.83
N LYS A 70 -14.77 -17.82 -8.97
CA LYS A 70 -13.72 -18.36 -8.08
C LYS A 70 -12.40 -17.61 -8.24
N SER A 71 -11.93 -17.44 -9.46
CA SER A 71 -10.66 -16.77 -9.75
C SER A 71 -10.73 -15.27 -9.40
N ALA A 72 -11.86 -14.61 -9.63
CA ALA A 72 -12.09 -13.23 -9.23
C ALA A 72 -11.96 -13.05 -7.71
N ARG A 73 -12.58 -13.94 -6.92
CA ARG A 73 -12.47 -13.95 -5.46
C ARG A 73 -11.03 -14.19 -5.00
N GLU A 74 -10.34 -15.16 -5.60
CA GLU A 74 -8.95 -15.47 -5.25
C GLU A 74 -8.01 -14.30 -5.54
N ARG A 75 -8.19 -13.57 -6.66
CA ARG A 75 -7.43 -12.36 -6.98
C ARG A 75 -7.70 -11.24 -6.00
N PHE A 76 -8.95 -11.00 -5.65
CA PHE A 76 -9.31 -10.01 -4.62
C PHE A 76 -8.65 -10.32 -3.26
N ASP A 77 -8.70 -11.58 -2.82
CA ASP A 77 -8.04 -12.01 -1.60
C ASP A 77 -6.53 -11.87 -1.66
N ALA A 78 -5.91 -12.18 -2.80
CA ALA A 78 -4.48 -12.05 -3.02
C ALA A 78 -4.02 -10.59 -2.95
N LEU A 79 -4.80 -9.66 -3.50
CA LEU A 79 -4.56 -8.23 -3.44
C LEU A 79 -4.44 -7.74 -1.99
N GLY A 80 -5.44 -8.04 -1.16
CA GLY A 80 -5.47 -7.64 0.25
C GLY A 80 -4.36 -8.32 1.08
N LYS A 81 -4.10 -9.60 0.85
CA LYS A 81 -3.02 -10.35 1.52
C LYS A 81 -1.63 -9.79 1.16
N ALA A 82 -1.43 -9.38 -0.10
CA ALA A 82 -0.17 -8.78 -0.55
C ALA A 82 0.08 -7.44 0.14
N TYR A 83 -0.94 -6.59 0.22
CA TYR A 83 -0.89 -5.33 0.96
C TYR A 83 -0.52 -5.56 2.44
N PHE A 84 -1.26 -6.43 3.13
CA PHE A 84 -1.02 -6.75 4.53
C PHE A 84 0.39 -7.28 4.79
N LYS A 85 0.85 -8.23 3.96
CA LYS A 85 2.19 -8.80 4.07
C LYS A 85 3.26 -7.74 3.93
N TRP A 86 3.13 -6.84 2.94
CA TRP A 86 4.06 -5.73 2.74
C TRP A 86 4.04 -4.77 3.93
N ALA A 87 2.87 -4.30 4.33
CA ALA A 87 2.72 -3.34 5.43
C ALA A 87 3.34 -3.84 6.75
N THR A 88 3.06 -5.10 7.10
CA THR A 88 3.58 -5.70 8.35
C THR A 88 5.03 -6.16 8.29
N ALA A 89 5.58 -6.38 7.10
CA ALA A 89 7.01 -6.66 6.91
C ALA A 89 7.86 -5.38 6.89
N GLU A 90 7.27 -4.25 6.51
CA GLU A 90 7.96 -2.98 6.29
C GLU A 90 7.31 -1.83 7.10
N PRO A 91 7.18 -1.95 8.43
CA PRO A 91 6.40 -1.00 9.23
C PRO A 91 6.93 0.44 9.14
N ASN A 92 8.24 0.64 9.07
CA ASN A 92 8.83 1.97 8.94
C ASN A 92 8.61 2.59 7.55
N LEU A 93 8.60 1.77 6.49
CA LEU A 93 8.25 2.25 5.14
C LEU A 93 6.75 2.57 5.06
N TYR A 94 5.91 1.76 5.70
CA TYR A 94 4.48 2.02 5.82
C TYR A 94 4.22 3.37 6.53
N ARG A 95 4.87 3.60 7.67
CA ARG A 95 4.77 4.88 8.40
C ARG A 95 5.26 6.06 7.57
N LEU A 96 6.30 5.90 6.77
CA LEU A 96 6.78 6.95 5.88
C LEU A 96 5.70 7.43 4.92
N ILE A 97 4.96 6.50 4.30
CA ILE A 97 3.93 6.84 3.31
C ILE A 97 2.65 7.38 4.00
N PHE A 98 2.23 6.73 5.09
CA PHE A 98 0.89 6.92 5.67
C PHE A 98 0.90 7.60 7.04
N GLY A 99 2.05 7.84 7.64
CA GLY A 99 2.20 8.43 8.98
C GLY A 99 2.30 9.95 9.01
N GLY A 100 1.89 10.65 7.95
CA GLY A 100 1.95 12.11 7.89
C GLY A 100 3.31 12.69 7.50
N PHE A 101 4.28 11.85 7.13
CA PHE A 101 5.60 12.31 6.66
C PHE A 101 5.62 12.72 5.20
N CYS A 102 4.65 12.27 4.41
CA CYS A 102 4.47 12.64 3.00
C CYS A 102 3.27 13.57 2.87
N GLU A 103 3.44 14.86 3.13
CA GLU A 103 2.36 15.85 2.96
C GLU A 103 1.96 16.03 1.49
N HIS A 104 2.89 15.78 0.57
CA HIS A 104 2.70 15.97 -0.86
C HIS A 104 3.24 14.78 -1.65
N LEU A 105 2.49 13.69 -1.69
CA LEU A 105 2.70 12.69 -2.74
C LEU A 105 2.39 13.35 -4.08
N SER A 106 3.24 13.15 -5.09
CA SER A 106 3.11 13.80 -6.39
C SER A 106 1.83 13.40 -7.14
N ALA A 107 1.29 12.21 -6.85
CA ALA A 107 0.01 11.74 -7.35
C ALA A 107 -1.00 11.61 -6.21
N LYS A 108 -2.27 12.00 -6.48
CA LYS A 108 -3.36 11.62 -5.59
C LYS A 108 -3.40 10.09 -5.51
N HIS A 109 -3.71 9.55 -4.32
CA HIS A 109 -3.76 8.08 -4.13
C HIS A 109 -4.69 7.39 -5.14
N GLU A 110 -5.76 8.07 -5.59
CA GLU A 110 -6.72 7.62 -6.60
C GLU A 110 -6.09 7.44 -8.00
N ASP A 111 -4.99 8.14 -8.30
CA ASP A 111 -4.25 8.01 -9.55
C ASP A 111 -3.17 6.92 -9.46
N SER A 112 -2.99 6.32 -8.29
CA SER A 112 -1.96 5.30 -8.09
C SER A 112 -2.30 3.97 -8.76
N LYS A 113 -1.27 3.24 -9.22
CA LYS A 113 -1.43 1.89 -9.77
C LYS A 113 -2.09 0.93 -8.76
N ALA A 114 -1.80 1.07 -7.47
CA ALA A 114 -2.40 0.24 -6.41
C ALA A 114 -3.91 0.48 -6.30
N TRP A 115 -4.36 1.72 -6.42
CA TRP A 115 -5.79 2.05 -6.46
C TRP A 115 -6.48 1.45 -7.68
N HIS A 116 -5.88 1.59 -8.86
CA HIS A 116 -6.41 0.98 -10.09
C HIS A 116 -6.52 -0.54 -10.01
N LEU A 117 -5.57 -1.22 -9.35
CA LEU A 117 -5.67 -2.66 -9.12
C LEU A 117 -6.87 -3.02 -8.23
N LEU A 118 -7.14 -2.22 -7.19
CA LEU A 118 -8.32 -2.42 -6.33
C LEU A 118 -9.62 -2.18 -7.11
N THR A 119 -9.71 -1.08 -7.85
CA THR A 119 -10.85 -0.76 -8.71
C THR A 119 -11.16 -1.89 -9.70
N LYS A 120 -10.15 -2.33 -10.44
CA LYS A 120 -10.28 -3.45 -11.39
C LYS A 120 -10.73 -4.75 -10.72
N SER A 121 -10.21 -5.03 -9.54
CA SER A 121 -10.61 -6.22 -8.78
C SER A 121 -12.08 -6.17 -8.34
N LEU A 122 -12.58 -4.99 -7.94
CA LEU A 122 -13.98 -4.78 -7.61
C LEU A 122 -14.90 -4.87 -8.83
N ASP A 123 -14.47 -4.32 -9.98
CA ASP A 123 -15.18 -4.46 -11.23
C ASP A 123 -15.33 -5.93 -11.62
N GLU A 124 -14.26 -6.72 -11.48
CA GLU A 124 -14.30 -8.14 -11.75
C GLU A 124 -15.28 -8.88 -10.83
N LEU A 125 -15.28 -8.59 -9.52
CA LEU A 125 -16.25 -9.17 -8.58
C LEU A 125 -17.70 -8.82 -8.97
N TYR A 126 -17.93 -7.60 -9.43
CA TYR A 126 -19.27 -7.17 -9.88
C TYR A 126 -19.69 -7.87 -11.16
N PHE A 127 -18.83 -7.96 -12.18
CA PHE A 127 -19.13 -8.65 -13.44
C PHE A 127 -19.37 -10.13 -13.26
N GLU A 128 -18.69 -10.77 -12.30
CA GLU A 128 -18.91 -12.17 -11.94
C GLU A 128 -20.11 -12.39 -11.00
N GLY A 129 -20.87 -11.33 -10.69
CA GLY A 129 -22.07 -11.41 -9.86
C GLY A 129 -21.81 -11.72 -8.38
N LEU A 130 -20.57 -11.56 -7.91
CA LEU A 130 -20.17 -11.81 -6.53
C LEU A 130 -20.57 -10.68 -5.59
N ILE A 131 -20.71 -9.47 -6.10
CA ILE A 131 -21.15 -8.28 -5.35
C ILE A 131 -22.26 -7.56 -6.12
N THR A 132 -23.09 -6.81 -5.39
CA THR A 132 -24.15 -6.00 -6.00
C THR A 132 -23.60 -4.69 -6.58
N LYS A 133 -24.39 -4.03 -7.45
CA LYS A 133 -24.08 -2.67 -7.94
C LYS A 133 -23.89 -1.68 -6.79
N SER A 134 -24.72 -1.77 -5.74
CA SER A 134 -24.61 -0.92 -4.57
C SER A 134 -23.30 -1.14 -3.80
N ALA A 135 -22.87 -2.40 -3.65
CA ALA A 135 -21.60 -2.73 -2.99
C ALA A 135 -20.38 -2.31 -3.84
N ARG A 136 -20.51 -2.30 -5.18
CA ARG A 136 -19.46 -1.81 -6.08
C ARG A 136 -19.23 -0.30 -5.93
N GLN A 137 -20.30 0.47 -5.73
CA GLN A 137 -20.22 1.92 -5.59
C GLN A 137 -19.53 2.32 -4.29
N GLY A 138 -18.37 2.96 -4.39
CA GLY A 138 -17.57 3.36 -3.22
C GLY A 138 -16.88 2.21 -2.47
N GLY A 139 -16.89 1.01 -3.05
CA GLY A 139 -16.25 -0.19 -2.46
C GLY A 139 -14.76 0.01 -2.19
N GLU A 140 -14.06 0.77 -3.04
CA GLU A 140 -12.65 1.09 -2.87
C GLU A 140 -12.38 1.78 -1.53
N MET A 141 -13.18 2.80 -1.20
CA MET A 141 -13.00 3.57 0.05
C MET A 141 -13.22 2.69 1.28
N ILE A 142 -14.26 1.85 1.25
CA ILE A 142 -14.58 0.94 2.36
C ILE A 142 -13.45 -0.06 2.58
N ILE A 143 -13.01 -0.72 1.50
CA ILE A 143 -11.99 -1.75 1.56
C ILE A 143 -10.65 -1.16 1.97
N TRP A 144 -10.25 -0.07 1.31
CA TRP A 144 -8.98 0.58 1.63
C TRP A 144 -8.95 1.05 3.07
N SER A 145 -10.00 1.74 3.55
CA SER A 145 -10.10 2.18 4.94
C SER A 145 -10.00 1.03 5.93
N ALA A 146 -10.70 -0.09 5.67
CA ALA A 146 -10.68 -1.25 6.56
C ALA A 146 -9.32 -1.96 6.58
N VAL A 147 -8.73 -2.22 5.42
CA VAL A 147 -7.42 -2.90 5.30
C VAL A 147 -6.31 -2.01 5.84
N HIS A 148 -6.31 -0.73 5.44
CA HIS A 148 -5.33 0.25 5.90
C HIS A 148 -5.42 0.47 7.41
N GLY A 149 -6.61 0.69 7.95
CA GLY A 149 -6.83 0.84 9.40
C GLY A 149 -6.38 -0.40 10.19
N ALA A 150 -6.70 -1.61 9.71
CA ALA A 150 -6.24 -2.83 10.33
C ALA A 150 -4.70 -2.95 10.31
N CYS A 151 -4.06 -2.65 9.19
CA CYS A 151 -2.59 -2.66 9.10
C CYS A 151 -1.96 -1.64 10.06
N SER A 152 -2.50 -0.42 10.12
CA SER A 152 -2.05 0.62 11.04
C SER A 152 -2.14 0.16 12.51
N LEU A 153 -3.31 -0.33 12.93
CA LEU A 153 -3.52 -0.82 14.30
C LEU A 153 -2.60 -1.99 14.66
N ILE A 154 -2.32 -2.89 13.70
CA ILE A 154 -1.42 -4.03 13.89
C ILE A 154 0.04 -3.55 14.01
N ILE A 155 0.46 -2.62 13.17
CA ILE A 155 1.83 -2.05 13.18
C ILE A 155 2.10 -1.31 14.48
N GLU A 156 1.09 -0.61 15.03
CA GLU A 156 1.19 0.09 16.32
C GLU A 156 0.97 -0.82 17.54
N GLY A 157 0.76 -2.13 17.33
CA GLY A 157 0.58 -3.09 18.42
C GLY A 157 -0.77 -3.03 19.12
N LEU A 158 -1.72 -2.27 18.57
CA LEU A 158 -3.08 -2.09 19.11
C LEU A 158 -4.03 -3.21 18.69
N MET A 159 -3.65 -3.99 17.70
CA MET A 159 -4.42 -5.14 17.20
C MET A 159 -3.48 -6.32 16.92
N PRO A 160 -3.83 -7.56 17.35
CA PRO A 160 -3.04 -8.75 17.03
C PRO A 160 -2.99 -9.05 15.53
N LYS A 161 -1.86 -9.54 15.02
CA LYS A 161 -1.70 -9.89 13.58
C LYS A 161 -2.71 -10.92 13.07
N ASN A 162 -3.13 -11.84 13.94
CA ASN A 162 -4.12 -12.87 13.61
C ASN A 162 -5.56 -12.32 13.48
N SER A 163 -5.80 -11.04 13.77
CA SER A 163 -7.08 -10.36 13.52
C SER A 163 -7.33 -10.06 12.04
N PHE A 164 -6.30 -9.98 11.21
CA PHE A 164 -6.44 -9.59 9.80
C PHE A 164 -7.42 -10.48 9.01
N PRO A 165 -7.43 -11.82 9.16
CA PRO A 165 -8.45 -12.67 8.51
C PRO A 165 -9.88 -12.34 8.92
N VAL A 166 -10.11 -11.85 10.15
CA VAL A 166 -11.43 -11.41 10.61
C VAL A 166 -11.85 -10.14 9.88
N VAL A 167 -10.92 -9.20 9.67
CA VAL A 167 -11.16 -7.98 8.90
C VAL A 167 -11.54 -8.33 7.45
N ILE A 168 -10.79 -9.21 6.80
CA ILE A 168 -11.10 -9.67 5.43
C ILE A 168 -12.49 -10.29 5.34
N LYS A 169 -12.85 -11.19 6.27
CA LYS A 169 -14.20 -11.76 6.33
C LYS A 169 -15.29 -10.69 6.57
N GLY A 170 -14.97 -9.66 7.36
CA GLY A 170 -15.85 -8.51 7.57
C GLY A 170 -16.10 -7.73 6.27
N ILE A 171 -15.04 -7.45 5.52
CA ILE A 171 -15.11 -6.80 4.19
C ILE A 171 -15.96 -7.65 3.23
N GLN A 172 -15.69 -8.95 3.11
CA GLN A 172 -16.45 -9.84 2.23
C GLN A 172 -17.95 -9.82 2.56
N ARG A 173 -18.31 -9.85 3.85
CA ARG A 173 -19.70 -9.74 4.29
C ARG A 173 -20.31 -8.39 3.99
N SER A 174 -19.58 -7.28 4.19
CA SER A 174 -20.09 -5.93 3.89
C SER A 174 -20.34 -5.70 2.40
N LEU A 175 -19.58 -6.38 1.54
CA LEU A 175 -19.78 -6.42 0.09
C LEU A 175 -20.92 -7.36 -0.35
N GLY A 176 -21.50 -8.13 0.59
CA GLY A 176 -22.50 -9.16 0.27
C GLY A 176 -21.93 -10.33 -0.54
N MET A 177 -20.63 -10.59 -0.43
CA MET A 177 -19.97 -11.72 -1.12
C MET A 177 -20.52 -13.04 -0.55
N LYS A 178 -21.06 -13.84 -1.47
CA LYS A 178 -21.60 -15.19 -1.16
C LYS A 178 -20.51 -16.25 -1.16
#